data_05290d1106d4864af2dd91e427a040ec
#
_entry.id   05290d1106d4864af2dd91e427a040ec
#
_cell.length_a   1.000
_cell.length_b   1.000
_cell.length_c   1.000
_cell.angle_alpha   90.00
_cell.angle_beta   90.00
_cell.angle_gamma   90.00
#
_symmetry.space_group_name_H-M   'P 1'
#
loop_
_entity.id
_entity.type
_entity.pdbx_description
1 polymer ?
#
loop_
_entity_poly.entity_id
_entity_poly.type
_entity_poly.pdbx_seq_one_letter_code
_entity_poly.pdbx_strand_id
1 'polypeptide(L)'
;MYKKIDQKDIDFLLTILDKEDVVIGDDINEDYAHDELAGEIKYPEVLVFVHSTEQVSKIMKYAYENNIPVTPRGQGTGLSGASVALYGGIMLCLTKMDKILELDEENLTLTVEPGVLLMTIAQYVEEHDLFYPPDPGEKSAAIGGNINTNAGGMRAVKYGVTRDYVRGLECVLPNGEVINVGGKVVKNSSGYSIKDLVVGSEGQLAIITKAILKLLPLPKKAISLLIPFPDLALAIDTVPKIIKSKSIPTAIEFMEREAIVGAEEFLGKKFPDNSSNAYLLLKFDGNSTEEIEREYENVAKLCLECGAYDVLIADTDERNESIWSARGAFLEAFKASSEIDECDVVVPRDKVAEFVRFTHDIQPEVGLRIKSFGHAGDGNLHVYPHKDDLDDKTWHERLNKAFDLMFAKARELHGEVSGEHGVGYAKSPYFVESKNETYINLLKGIKSAFDPKNILNPGKLYN
;
A
#
# COMPACT_ATOMS: atom_id res chain seq x y z
N MET A 1 17.28 26.61 3.11
CA MET A 1 18.30 25.55 2.98
C MET A 1 18.39 24.84 4.33
N TYR A 2 18.31 23.51 4.35
CA TYR A 2 18.41 22.74 5.60
C TYR A 2 19.82 22.75 6.15
N LYS A 3 19.93 22.69 7.50
CA LYS A 3 21.20 22.50 8.19
C LYS A 3 21.73 21.10 7.91
N LYS A 4 23.00 20.97 7.62
CA LYS A 4 23.73 19.69 7.57
C LYS A 4 24.08 19.21 8.98
N ILE A 5 24.08 17.89 9.18
CA ILE A 5 24.44 17.29 10.47
C ILE A 5 25.90 17.56 10.77
N ASP A 6 26.17 18.03 11.98
CA ASP A 6 27.53 18.20 12.54
C ASP A 6 27.72 17.40 13.83
N GLN A 7 28.94 17.46 14.40
CA GLN A 7 29.26 16.69 15.61
C GLN A 7 28.37 17.04 16.81
N LYS A 8 27.90 18.28 16.91
CA LYS A 8 27.02 18.72 18.02
C LYS A 8 25.66 18.05 17.91
N ASP A 9 25.16 17.82 16.69
CA ASP A 9 23.90 17.14 16.46
C ASP A 9 24.03 15.67 16.87
N ILE A 10 25.14 15.03 16.52
CA ILE A 10 25.43 13.64 16.93
C ILE A 10 25.56 13.53 18.46
N ASP A 11 26.31 14.45 19.09
CA ASP A 11 26.48 14.47 20.55
C ASP A 11 25.11 14.64 21.24
N PHE A 12 24.22 15.49 20.69
CA PHE A 12 22.85 15.65 21.20
C PHE A 12 22.05 14.35 21.06
N LEU A 13 22.06 13.68 19.91
CA LEU A 13 21.36 12.40 19.70
C LEU A 13 21.84 11.34 20.71
N LEU A 14 23.13 11.28 20.98
CA LEU A 14 23.72 10.37 21.99
C LEU A 14 23.34 10.72 23.44
N THR A 15 22.73 11.88 23.72
CA THR A 15 22.11 12.16 25.04
C THR A 15 20.73 11.56 25.21
N ILE A 16 20.11 11.12 24.10
CA ILE A 16 18.73 10.62 24.05
C ILE A 16 18.69 9.13 23.75
N LEU A 17 19.61 8.67 22.93
CA LEU A 17 19.67 7.31 22.38
C LEU A 17 20.98 6.63 22.83
N ASP A 18 20.93 5.31 22.91
CA ASP A 18 22.12 4.50 23.09
C ASP A 18 23.01 4.57 21.85
N LYS A 19 24.31 4.36 22.02
CA LYS A 19 25.28 4.48 20.93
C LYS A 19 24.98 3.54 19.75
N GLU A 20 24.42 2.39 20.02
CA GLU A 20 24.05 1.38 19.02
C GLU A 20 22.83 1.78 18.18
N ASP A 21 22.02 2.74 18.67
CA ASP A 21 20.85 3.27 17.98
C ASP A 21 21.16 4.53 17.15
N VAL A 22 22.41 4.96 17.07
CA VAL A 22 22.87 6.12 16.28
C VAL A 22 23.92 5.67 15.29
N VAL A 23 23.55 5.59 14.01
CA VAL A 23 24.43 5.11 12.92
C VAL A 23 24.77 6.27 12.00
N ILE A 24 26.05 6.42 11.66
CA ILE A 24 26.57 7.56 10.89
C ILE A 24 27.52 7.12 9.76
N GLY A 25 27.58 7.91 8.70
CA GLY A 25 28.55 7.74 7.61
C GLY A 25 28.44 6.38 6.91
N ASP A 26 29.58 5.75 6.69
CA ASP A 26 29.70 4.48 5.95
C ASP A 26 29.12 3.26 6.71
N ASP A 27 28.78 3.43 7.99
CA ASP A 27 28.11 2.38 8.78
C ASP A 27 26.60 2.27 8.47
N ILE A 28 26.02 3.25 7.75
CA ILE A 28 24.62 3.20 7.33
C ILE A 28 24.49 2.21 6.17
N ASN A 29 23.74 1.12 6.40
CA ASN A 29 23.47 0.12 5.38
C ASN A 29 22.69 0.75 4.21
N GLU A 30 23.00 0.31 2.99
CA GLU A 30 22.34 0.74 1.74
C GLU A 30 20.83 0.57 1.78
N ASP A 31 20.30 -0.44 2.47
CA ASP A 31 18.88 -0.68 2.66
C ASP A 31 18.12 0.54 3.22
N TYR A 32 18.83 1.45 3.92
CA TYR A 32 18.27 2.70 4.44
C TYR A 32 18.38 3.88 3.47
N ALA A 33 19.01 3.70 2.33
CA ALA A 33 19.17 4.73 1.31
C ALA A 33 18.09 4.68 0.21
N HIS A 34 17.28 3.63 0.19
CA HIS A 34 16.17 3.42 -0.75
C HIS A 34 14.98 2.73 -0.06
N ASP A 35 13.86 2.61 -0.72
CA ASP A 35 12.77 1.68 -0.41
C ASP A 35 12.67 0.64 -1.56
N GLU A 36 11.53 -0.02 -1.73
CA GLU A 36 11.36 -1.01 -2.82
C GLU A 36 11.14 -0.37 -4.21
N LEU A 37 11.08 0.95 -4.28
CA LEU A 37 11.08 1.65 -5.57
C LEU A 37 12.45 1.52 -6.24
N ALA A 38 12.48 1.07 -7.47
CA ALA A 38 13.67 1.15 -8.32
C ALA A 38 13.99 2.63 -8.61
N GLY A 39 15.06 3.17 -8.06
CA GLY A 39 15.35 4.59 -8.22
C GLY A 39 16.66 5.05 -7.61
N GLU A 40 16.73 6.32 -7.25
CA GLU A 40 17.93 6.95 -6.71
C GLU A 40 18.23 6.50 -5.28
N ILE A 41 19.47 6.09 -5.05
CA ILE A 41 20.03 5.85 -3.71
C ILE A 41 20.33 7.19 -3.04
N LYS A 42 19.69 7.46 -1.88
CA LYS A 42 19.87 8.71 -1.11
C LYS A 42 20.07 8.39 0.36
N TYR A 43 21.32 8.43 0.80
CA TYR A 43 21.67 8.21 2.20
C TYR A 43 21.19 9.36 3.11
N PRO A 44 20.62 9.06 4.29
CA PRO A 44 20.52 10.04 5.36
C PRO A 44 21.92 10.40 5.88
N GLU A 45 22.07 11.53 6.56
CA GLU A 45 23.33 11.93 7.19
C GLU A 45 23.53 11.20 8.53
N VAL A 46 22.42 10.87 9.20
CA VAL A 46 22.38 10.01 10.39
C VAL A 46 21.12 9.17 10.39
N LEU A 47 21.25 7.91 10.74
CA LEU A 47 20.15 6.98 10.98
C LEU A 47 20.02 6.78 12.48
N VAL A 48 18.81 6.92 13.02
CA VAL A 48 18.51 6.69 14.43
C VAL A 48 17.38 5.70 14.61
N PHE A 49 17.51 4.80 15.58
CA PHE A 49 16.47 3.88 16.01
C PHE A 49 15.86 4.38 17.31
N VAL A 50 14.54 4.54 17.33
CA VAL A 50 13.81 5.07 18.50
C VAL A 50 12.95 3.97 19.14
N HIS A 51 12.80 4.05 20.47
CA HIS A 51 12.10 3.05 21.29
C HIS A 51 10.87 3.65 22.02
N SER A 52 10.65 4.96 21.94
CA SER A 52 9.56 5.61 22.67
C SER A 52 9.13 6.93 22.03
N THR A 53 7.88 7.31 22.31
CA THR A 53 7.31 8.62 21.95
C THR A 53 8.15 9.77 22.49
N GLU A 54 8.73 9.63 23.67
CA GLU A 54 9.56 10.67 24.28
C GLU A 54 10.85 10.92 23.49
N GLN A 55 11.52 9.86 23.02
CA GLN A 55 12.70 9.99 22.17
C GLN A 55 12.35 10.68 20.85
N VAL A 56 11.26 10.24 20.18
CA VAL A 56 10.76 10.90 18.96
C VAL A 56 10.51 12.39 19.20
N SER A 57 9.80 12.73 20.28
CA SER A 57 9.48 14.12 20.65
C SER A 57 10.73 14.98 20.83
N LYS A 58 11.73 14.49 21.56
CA LYS A 58 12.99 15.21 21.79
C LYS A 58 13.78 15.42 20.50
N ILE A 59 13.87 14.38 19.65
CA ILE A 59 14.57 14.47 18.37
C ILE A 59 13.87 15.44 17.43
N MET A 60 12.53 15.36 17.31
CA MET A 60 11.76 16.27 16.47
C MET A 60 11.87 17.71 16.92
N LYS A 61 11.77 17.96 18.21
CA LYS A 61 11.96 19.32 18.77
C LYS A 61 13.33 19.90 18.40
N TYR A 62 14.39 19.10 18.60
CA TYR A 62 15.74 19.51 18.25
C TYR A 62 15.90 19.78 16.75
N ALA A 63 15.40 18.87 15.91
CA ALA A 63 15.45 19.00 14.46
C ALA A 63 14.68 20.25 14.00
N TYR A 64 13.51 20.52 14.59
CA TYR A 64 12.73 21.72 14.30
C TYR A 64 13.47 23.01 14.67
N GLU A 65 14.04 23.08 15.89
CA GLU A 65 14.80 24.25 16.35
C GLU A 65 16.01 24.53 15.45
N ASN A 66 16.69 23.48 14.97
CA ASN A 66 17.91 23.56 14.17
C ASN A 66 17.68 23.49 12.65
N ASN A 67 16.44 23.42 12.17
CA ASN A 67 16.10 23.33 10.75
C ASN A 67 16.78 22.12 10.05
N ILE A 68 16.75 20.94 10.69
CA ILE A 68 17.28 19.68 10.18
C ILE A 68 16.12 18.87 9.59
N PRO A 69 16.22 18.36 8.34
CA PRO A 69 15.17 17.55 7.77
C PRO A 69 15.14 16.15 8.44
N VAL A 70 13.93 15.63 8.64
CA VAL A 70 13.69 14.31 9.23
C VAL A 70 12.84 13.48 8.31
N THR A 71 13.31 12.27 7.99
CA THR A 71 12.56 11.27 7.22
C THR A 71 12.17 10.13 8.13
N PRO A 72 10.87 9.93 8.45
CA PRO A 72 10.42 8.77 9.22
C PRO A 72 10.47 7.51 8.36
N ARG A 73 10.84 6.38 8.96
CA ARG A 73 10.93 5.09 8.27
C ARG A 73 10.41 3.95 9.14
N GLY A 74 9.60 3.08 8.53
CA GLY A 74 9.27 1.74 9.02
C GLY A 74 10.22 0.70 8.41
N GLN A 75 9.68 -0.37 7.84
CA GLN A 75 10.46 -1.43 7.19
C GLN A 75 11.06 -1.03 5.82
N GLY A 76 10.59 0.06 5.22
CA GLY A 76 11.08 0.51 3.92
C GLY A 76 10.49 -0.25 2.73
N THR A 77 9.40 -0.94 2.91
CA THR A 77 8.70 -1.74 1.89
C THR A 77 7.84 -0.90 0.92
N GLY A 78 7.95 0.42 0.97
CA GLY A 78 7.20 1.33 0.10
C GLY A 78 7.69 1.28 -1.35
N LEU A 79 6.78 1.57 -2.29
CA LEU A 79 7.00 1.50 -3.75
C LEU A 79 6.94 2.87 -4.44
N SER A 80 7.01 3.96 -3.66
CA SER A 80 6.89 5.33 -4.20
C SER A 80 8.00 6.29 -3.76
N GLY A 81 8.98 5.81 -3.00
CA GLY A 81 10.08 6.62 -2.48
C GLY A 81 9.71 7.50 -1.28
N ALA A 82 8.58 7.20 -0.59
CA ALA A 82 8.12 8.02 0.53
C ALA A 82 9.07 7.99 1.73
N SER A 83 9.80 6.90 1.96
CA SER A 83 10.74 6.74 3.08
C SER A 83 12.21 7.06 2.74
N VAL A 84 12.48 7.63 1.56
CA VAL A 84 13.83 7.98 1.10
C VAL A 84 14.22 9.39 1.57
N ALA A 85 15.42 9.55 2.12
CA ALA A 85 15.91 10.82 2.69
C ALA A 85 16.44 11.77 1.61
N LEU A 86 15.58 12.38 0.80
CA LEU A 86 15.94 13.21 -0.37
C LEU A 86 16.86 14.38 -0.03
N TYR A 87 16.78 14.90 1.19
CA TYR A 87 17.56 16.05 1.64
C TYR A 87 18.61 15.70 2.70
N GLY A 88 18.91 14.41 2.89
CA GLY A 88 19.79 13.95 3.96
C GLY A 88 19.15 14.13 5.34
N GLY A 89 19.89 14.70 6.30
CA GLY A 89 19.43 14.92 7.66
C GLY A 89 19.25 13.64 8.46
N ILE A 90 18.23 13.58 9.33
CA ILE A 90 17.97 12.46 10.24
C ILE A 90 16.97 11.50 9.60
N MET A 91 17.34 10.24 9.41
CA MET A 91 16.36 9.17 9.22
C MET A 91 15.95 8.62 10.58
N LEU A 92 14.66 8.74 10.90
CA LEU A 92 14.09 8.32 12.16
C LEU A 92 13.37 6.97 11.96
N CYS A 93 14.05 5.88 12.33
CA CYS A 93 13.56 4.51 12.16
C CYS A 93 12.72 4.08 13.37
N LEU A 94 11.48 3.69 13.11
CA LEU A 94 10.48 3.34 14.10
C LEU A 94 10.38 1.82 14.33
N THR A 95 11.22 1.01 13.70
CA THR A 95 11.14 -0.46 13.73
C THR A 95 11.36 -1.06 15.12
N LYS A 96 11.98 -0.32 16.05
CA LYS A 96 12.16 -0.74 17.46
C LYS A 96 10.96 -0.38 18.36
N MET A 97 9.97 0.34 17.84
CA MET A 97 8.68 0.57 18.48
C MET A 97 7.68 -0.48 17.94
N ASP A 98 7.83 -1.72 18.38
CA ASP A 98 7.20 -2.91 17.79
C ASP A 98 6.30 -3.69 18.76
N LYS A 99 5.79 -3.04 19.80
CA LYS A 99 4.97 -3.69 20.84
C LYS A 99 3.48 -3.60 20.54
N ILE A 100 2.78 -4.70 20.76
CA ILE A 100 1.34 -4.70 20.98
C ILE A 100 1.11 -4.26 22.43
N LEU A 101 0.42 -3.11 22.60
CA LEU A 101 0.29 -2.46 23.90
C LEU A 101 -0.96 -2.90 24.65
N GLU A 102 -2.06 -3.12 23.93
CA GLU A 102 -3.35 -3.47 24.53
C GLU A 102 -4.27 -4.15 23.50
N LEU A 103 -4.88 -5.25 23.86
CA LEU A 103 -6.06 -5.81 23.21
C LEU A 103 -7.29 -5.50 24.08
N ASP A 104 -8.26 -4.78 23.55
CA ASP A 104 -9.51 -4.44 24.20
C ASP A 104 -10.65 -5.17 23.46
N GLU A 105 -10.95 -6.37 23.94
CA GLU A 105 -11.97 -7.24 23.33
C GLU A 105 -13.39 -6.68 23.46
N GLU A 106 -13.67 -5.90 24.51
CA GLU A 106 -15.00 -5.30 24.71
C GLU A 106 -15.25 -4.17 23.69
N ASN A 107 -14.23 -3.38 23.36
CA ASN A 107 -14.32 -2.31 22.38
C ASN A 107 -13.88 -2.73 20.97
N LEU A 108 -13.45 -3.99 20.79
CA LEU A 108 -12.91 -4.53 19.54
C LEU A 108 -11.81 -3.62 18.97
N THR A 109 -10.80 -3.33 19.80
CA THR A 109 -9.67 -2.50 19.39
C THR A 109 -8.34 -3.10 19.83
N LEU A 110 -7.32 -2.87 19.01
CA LEU A 110 -5.92 -3.18 19.29
C LEU A 110 -5.10 -1.90 19.32
N THR A 111 -4.37 -1.66 20.40
CA THR A 111 -3.42 -0.54 20.50
C THR A 111 -2.01 -1.06 20.27
N VAL A 112 -1.31 -0.49 19.29
CA VAL A 112 0.01 -0.94 18.86
C VAL A 112 0.97 0.23 18.66
N GLU A 113 2.28 -0.05 18.75
CA GLU A 113 3.34 0.82 18.28
C GLU A 113 3.50 0.72 16.76
N PRO A 114 4.05 1.75 16.08
CA PRO A 114 4.05 1.85 14.61
C PRO A 114 4.95 0.83 13.90
N GLY A 115 5.94 0.26 14.59
CA GLY A 115 6.87 -0.73 14.04
C GLY A 115 6.32 -2.16 14.03
N VAL A 116 5.16 -2.41 14.65
CA VAL A 116 4.55 -3.76 14.63
C VAL A 116 4.22 -4.17 13.21
N LEU A 117 4.64 -5.40 12.84
CA LEU A 117 4.41 -5.93 11.49
C LEU A 117 2.94 -6.31 11.29
N LEU A 118 2.45 -6.12 10.07
CA LEU A 118 1.08 -6.52 9.70
C LEU A 118 0.82 -8.01 9.98
N MET A 119 1.77 -8.87 9.63
CA MET A 119 1.67 -10.32 9.90
C MET A 119 1.56 -10.63 11.39
N THR A 120 2.27 -9.89 12.24
CA THR A 120 2.21 -10.05 13.70
C THR A 120 0.84 -9.63 14.25
N ILE A 121 0.28 -8.53 13.72
CA ILE A 121 -1.08 -8.10 14.09
C ILE A 121 -2.09 -9.17 13.70
N ALA A 122 -2.04 -9.65 12.44
CA ALA A 122 -2.98 -10.65 11.95
C ALA A 122 -2.96 -11.92 12.81
N GLN A 123 -1.77 -12.49 13.02
CA GLN A 123 -1.61 -13.68 13.86
C GLN A 123 -2.13 -13.44 15.29
N TYR A 124 -1.72 -12.34 15.92
CA TYR A 124 -2.10 -12.07 17.29
C TYR A 124 -3.62 -11.93 17.48
N VAL A 125 -4.32 -11.22 16.59
CA VAL A 125 -5.77 -11.04 16.74
C VAL A 125 -6.55 -12.32 16.36
N GLU A 126 -6.06 -13.13 15.42
CA GLU A 126 -6.67 -14.42 15.05
C GLU A 126 -6.60 -15.43 16.20
N GLU A 127 -5.52 -15.43 17.01
CA GLU A 127 -5.41 -16.24 18.24
C GLU A 127 -6.48 -15.88 19.29
N HIS A 128 -7.11 -14.69 19.17
CA HIS A 128 -8.18 -14.19 20.04
C HIS A 128 -9.56 -14.19 19.35
N ASP A 129 -9.74 -14.96 18.28
CA ASP A 129 -10.99 -15.04 17.48
C ASP A 129 -11.43 -13.68 16.92
N LEU A 130 -10.45 -12.79 16.67
CA LEU A 130 -10.63 -11.45 16.11
C LEU A 130 -9.92 -11.31 14.76
N PHE A 131 -10.25 -10.24 14.05
CA PHE A 131 -9.81 -10.04 12.67
C PHE A 131 -9.45 -8.57 12.41
N TYR A 132 -8.26 -8.36 11.81
CA TYR A 132 -7.85 -7.09 11.23
C TYR A 132 -7.94 -7.18 9.70
N PRO A 133 -8.99 -6.62 9.09
CA PRO A 133 -9.29 -6.85 7.68
C PRO A 133 -8.32 -6.29 6.65
N PRO A 134 -7.70 -5.09 6.81
CA PRO A 134 -6.79 -4.55 5.79
C PRO A 134 -5.69 -5.55 5.45
N ASP A 135 -5.52 -5.82 4.14
CA ASP A 135 -4.69 -6.91 3.65
C ASP A 135 -3.79 -6.48 2.48
N PRO A 136 -2.92 -5.46 2.66
CA PRO A 136 -1.92 -5.13 1.66
C PRO A 136 -1.02 -6.35 1.40
N GLY A 137 -0.50 -6.46 0.16
CA GLY A 137 0.27 -7.62 -0.27
C GLY A 137 1.50 -7.89 0.58
N GLU A 138 2.18 -6.84 1.03
CA GLU A 138 3.40 -6.94 1.84
C GLU A 138 3.09 -7.13 3.34
N LYS A 139 3.28 -8.36 3.81
CA LYS A 139 2.97 -8.75 5.19
C LYS A 139 4.03 -8.34 6.21
N SER A 140 5.26 -8.10 5.78
CA SER A 140 6.37 -7.61 6.61
C SER A 140 6.35 -6.09 6.78
N ALA A 141 5.41 -5.39 6.15
CA ALA A 141 5.23 -3.95 6.34
C ALA A 141 4.89 -3.60 7.79
N ALA A 142 5.45 -2.50 8.28
CA ALA A 142 5.12 -1.94 9.58
C ALA A 142 3.77 -1.21 9.52
N ILE A 143 2.94 -1.36 10.56
CA ILE A 143 1.60 -0.75 10.61
C ILE A 143 1.63 0.78 10.48
N GLY A 144 2.66 1.45 11.01
CA GLY A 144 2.86 2.89 10.85
C GLY A 144 3.04 3.29 9.38
N GLY A 145 3.72 2.45 8.58
CA GLY A 145 3.82 2.62 7.13
C GLY A 145 2.46 2.47 6.45
N ASN A 146 1.73 1.39 6.73
CA ASN A 146 0.40 1.14 6.17
C ASN A 146 -0.60 2.28 6.48
N ILE A 147 -0.53 2.87 7.68
CA ILE A 147 -1.34 4.03 8.04
C ILE A 147 -0.92 5.26 7.23
N ASN A 148 0.37 5.49 7.07
CA ASN A 148 0.89 6.66 6.36
C ASN A 148 0.63 6.63 4.85
N THR A 149 0.54 5.46 4.24
CA THR A 149 0.14 5.30 2.82
C THR A 149 -1.36 5.09 2.65
N ASN A 150 -2.10 4.89 3.74
CA ASN A 150 -3.49 4.40 3.70
C ASN A 150 -3.61 3.13 2.86
N ALA A 151 -2.74 2.15 3.14
CA ALA A 151 -2.60 0.94 2.34
C ALA A 151 -3.93 0.21 2.12
N GLY A 152 -4.15 -0.23 0.89
CA GLY A 152 -5.33 -0.97 0.46
C GLY A 152 -5.17 -2.48 0.61
N GLY A 153 -5.33 -3.19 -0.50
CA GLY A 153 -5.16 -4.64 -0.63
C GLY A 153 -6.42 -5.36 -1.08
N MET A 154 -6.29 -6.66 -1.28
CA MET A 154 -7.28 -7.52 -1.93
C MET A 154 -8.67 -7.51 -1.28
N ARG A 155 -8.77 -7.25 0.04
CA ARG A 155 -10.03 -7.26 0.78
C ARG A 155 -10.78 -5.91 0.78
N ALA A 156 -10.22 -4.89 0.11
CA ALA A 156 -10.77 -3.52 0.15
C ALA A 156 -12.20 -3.44 -0.41
N VAL A 157 -12.54 -4.27 -1.38
CA VAL A 157 -13.90 -4.30 -1.98
C VAL A 157 -15.01 -4.58 -0.96
N LYS A 158 -14.75 -5.40 0.07
CA LYS A 158 -15.72 -5.74 1.13
C LYS A 158 -15.47 -4.95 2.42
N TYR A 159 -14.22 -4.84 2.82
CA TYR A 159 -13.87 -4.35 4.15
C TYR A 159 -13.36 -2.92 4.17
N GLY A 160 -12.98 -2.34 3.02
CA GLY A 160 -12.35 -1.03 2.98
C GLY A 160 -10.83 -1.12 3.20
N VAL A 161 -10.23 0.03 3.45
CA VAL A 161 -8.77 0.22 3.51
C VAL A 161 -8.30 0.54 4.94
N THR A 162 -7.02 0.75 5.14
CA THR A 162 -6.42 1.02 6.46
C THR A 162 -7.12 2.17 7.21
N ARG A 163 -7.49 3.25 6.52
CA ARG A 163 -8.23 4.41 7.09
C ARG A 163 -9.50 4.02 7.84
N ASP A 164 -10.23 3.03 7.33
CA ASP A 164 -11.51 2.58 7.89
C ASP A 164 -11.32 1.85 9.23
N TYR A 165 -10.09 1.43 9.52
CA TYR A 165 -9.72 0.67 10.72
C TYR A 165 -8.88 1.45 11.72
N VAL A 166 -8.39 2.63 11.39
CA VAL A 166 -7.73 3.52 12.35
C VAL A 166 -8.77 4.27 13.17
N ARG A 167 -8.85 3.96 14.47
CA ARG A 167 -9.73 4.62 15.44
C ARG A 167 -9.08 5.83 16.08
N GLY A 168 -7.79 5.76 16.38
CA GLY A 168 -7.05 6.83 17.02
C GLY A 168 -5.57 6.70 16.80
N LEU A 169 -4.86 7.81 16.98
CA LEU A 169 -3.42 7.90 16.86
C LEU A 169 -2.84 8.73 17.99
N GLU A 170 -1.68 8.34 18.49
CA GLU A 170 -0.74 9.22 19.17
C GLU A 170 0.30 9.64 18.15
N CYS A 171 0.54 10.94 18.04
CA CYS A 171 1.43 11.50 17.04
C CYS A 171 2.38 12.53 17.66
N VAL A 172 3.60 12.59 17.13
CA VAL A 172 4.55 13.65 17.42
C VAL A 172 4.54 14.64 16.23
N LEU A 173 4.24 15.90 16.51
CA LEU A 173 4.28 16.99 15.53
C LEU A 173 5.72 17.38 15.19
N PRO A 174 5.95 18.07 14.07
CA PRO A 174 7.29 18.53 13.69
C PRO A 174 8.02 19.36 14.76
N ASN A 175 7.30 20.13 15.58
CA ASN A 175 7.85 20.89 16.68
C ASN A 175 8.14 20.07 17.96
N GLY A 176 7.89 18.75 17.92
CA GLY A 176 8.10 17.83 19.04
C GLY A 176 6.93 17.69 20.00
N GLU A 177 5.84 18.44 19.82
CA GLU A 177 4.64 18.29 20.67
C GLU A 177 3.93 16.96 20.37
N VAL A 178 3.40 16.33 21.44
CA VAL A 178 2.65 15.08 21.32
C VAL A 178 1.15 15.36 21.35
N ILE A 179 0.42 14.81 20.39
CA ILE A 179 -1.04 14.92 20.33
C ILE A 179 -1.68 13.55 20.26
N ASN A 180 -2.87 13.43 20.83
CA ASN A 180 -3.74 12.27 20.66
C ASN A 180 -4.96 12.68 19.83
N VAL A 181 -5.26 11.94 18.77
CA VAL A 181 -6.36 12.22 17.85
C VAL A 181 -7.22 10.98 17.67
N GLY A 182 -8.53 11.12 17.74
CA GLY A 182 -9.45 9.97 17.76
C GLY A 182 -9.47 9.26 19.13
N GLY A 183 -9.62 7.94 19.15
CA GLY A 183 -9.70 7.11 20.35
C GLY A 183 -10.54 5.84 20.11
N LYS A 184 -10.90 5.11 21.18
CA LYS A 184 -11.67 3.86 21.09
C LYS A 184 -13.16 4.06 20.73
N VAL A 185 -13.65 5.29 20.76
CA VAL A 185 -15.07 5.60 20.48
C VAL A 185 -15.46 5.29 19.04
N VAL A 186 -16.67 4.78 18.85
CA VAL A 186 -17.21 4.45 17.53
C VAL A 186 -17.62 5.70 16.74
N LYS A 187 -18.15 6.70 17.43
CA LYS A 187 -18.62 7.96 16.81
C LYS A 187 -17.87 9.14 17.40
N ASN A 188 -17.44 10.07 16.55
CA ASN A 188 -16.87 11.34 16.99
C ASN A 188 -17.24 12.43 15.96
N SER A 189 -17.97 13.43 16.44
CA SER A 189 -18.32 14.63 15.65
C SER A 189 -17.73 15.93 16.28
N SER A 190 -16.75 15.80 17.16
CA SER A 190 -16.14 16.91 17.90
C SER A 190 -14.95 17.50 17.15
N GLY A 191 -15.21 18.42 16.24
CA GLY A 191 -14.18 19.11 15.47
C GLY A 191 -13.79 18.40 14.17
N TYR A 192 -12.75 18.91 13.52
CA TYR A 192 -12.20 18.31 12.31
C TYR A 192 -11.47 17.00 12.64
N SER A 193 -11.56 16.01 11.75
CA SER A 193 -10.84 14.75 11.91
C SER A 193 -9.36 14.91 11.56
N ILE A 194 -8.57 15.32 12.53
CA ILE A 194 -7.10 15.41 12.35
C ILE A 194 -6.50 14.02 12.06
N LYS A 195 -7.06 12.97 12.67
CA LYS A 195 -6.68 11.59 12.37
C LYS A 195 -6.70 11.28 10.87
N ASP A 196 -7.75 11.70 10.18
CA ASP A 196 -7.93 11.42 8.75
C ASP A 196 -7.05 12.30 7.85
N LEU A 197 -6.47 13.40 8.37
CA LEU A 197 -5.39 14.14 7.70
C LEU A 197 -4.05 13.40 7.82
N VAL A 198 -3.76 12.78 8.98
CA VAL A 198 -2.50 12.05 9.19
C VAL A 198 -2.48 10.72 8.43
N VAL A 199 -3.61 9.99 8.39
CA VAL A 199 -3.73 8.76 7.59
C VAL A 199 -3.60 9.09 6.10
N GLY A 200 -2.61 8.49 5.43
CA GLY A 200 -2.31 8.74 4.02
C GLY A 200 -1.48 10.00 3.78
N SER A 201 -0.86 10.57 4.83
CA SER A 201 0.01 11.75 4.69
C SER A 201 1.47 11.43 4.32
N GLU A 202 1.80 10.16 4.18
CA GLU A 202 3.16 9.69 3.85
C GLU A 202 4.23 10.23 4.82
N GLY A 203 3.87 10.37 6.10
CA GLY A 203 4.78 10.88 7.13
C GLY A 203 5.11 12.35 7.03
N GLN A 204 4.34 13.16 6.30
CA GLN A 204 4.61 14.59 6.12
C GLN A 204 3.98 15.47 7.19
N LEU A 205 2.91 15.03 7.85
CA LEU A 205 2.17 15.85 8.80
C LEU A 205 2.57 15.58 10.25
N ALA A 206 2.80 14.34 10.61
CA ALA A 206 3.19 13.94 11.96
C ALA A 206 3.89 12.58 11.94
N ILE A 207 4.63 12.24 13.00
CA ILE A 207 5.19 10.91 13.23
C ILE A 207 4.24 10.14 14.15
N ILE A 208 3.70 9.02 13.66
CA ILE A 208 2.82 8.15 14.45
C ILE A 208 3.68 7.37 15.45
N THR A 209 3.30 7.40 16.73
CA THR A 209 3.96 6.65 17.80
C THR A 209 3.07 5.59 18.45
N LYS A 210 1.74 5.71 18.32
CA LYS A 210 0.79 4.64 18.64
C LYS A 210 -0.40 4.71 17.70
N ALA A 211 -0.99 3.55 17.43
CA ALA A 211 -2.23 3.44 16.69
C ALA A 211 -3.25 2.59 17.45
N ILE A 212 -4.51 3.04 17.48
CA ILE A 212 -5.66 2.29 17.95
C ILE A 212 -6.39 1.78 16.71
N LEU A 213 -6.34 0.47 16.50
CA LEU A 213 -6.93 -0.21 15.35
C LEU A 213 -8.28 -0.82 15.72
N LYS A 214 -9.25 -0.69 14.82
CA LYS A 214 -10.54 -1.38 14.92
C LYS A 214 -10.37 -2.84 14.53
N LEU A 215 -11.00 -3.74 15.26
CA LEU A 215 -11.10 -5.16 14.94
C LEU A 215 -12.53 -5.55 14.61
N LEU A 216 -12.66 -6.71 13.98
CA LEU A 216 -13.93 -7.42 13.75
C LEU A 216 -13.82 -8.84 14.35
N PRO A 217 -14.94 -9.54 14.57
CA PRO A 217 -14.92 -10.98 14.82
C PRO A 217 -14.31 -11.72 13.63
N LEU A 218 -13.51 -12.75 13.89
CA LEU A 218 -12.88 -13.56 12.84
C LEU A 218 -13.94 -14.35 12.07
N PRO A 219 -13.97 -14.26 10.72
CA PRO A 219 -14.84 -15.09 9.90
C PRO A 219 -14.47 -16.57 10.03
N LYS A 220 -15.46 -17.44 10.24
CA LYS A 220 -15.23 -18.88 10.50
C LYS A 220 -14.85 -19.66 9.25
N LYS A 221 -15.22 -19.18 8.09
CA LYS A 221 -15.08 -19.89 6.81
C LYS A 221 -14.69 -18.93 5.69
N ALA A 222 -13.91 -19.44 4.74
CA ALA A 222 -13.63 -18.78 3.48
C ALA A 222 -13.67 -19.80 2.34
N ILE A 223 -14.25 -19.41 1.21
CA ILE A 223 -14.34 -20.19 -0.02
C ILE A 223 -13.89 -19.31 -1.18
N SER A 224 -13.15 -19.85 -2.12
CA SER A 224 -12.72 -19.13 -3.32
C SER A 224 -13.27 -19.75 -4.58
N LEU A 225 -13.50 -18.92 -5.58
CA LEU A 225 -13.90 -19.30 -6.93
C LEU A 225 -12.82 -18.85 -7.91
N LEU A 226 -12.34 -19.77 -8.74
CA LEU A 226 -11.55 -19.44 -9.91
C LEU A 226 -12.44 -19.56 -11.14
N ILE A 227 -12.60 -18.48 -11.89
CA ILE A 227 -13.61 -18.36 -12.95
C ILE A 227 -12.91 -18.02 -14.27
N PRO A 228 -12.75 -18.98 -15.18
CA PRO A 228 -12.14 -18.77 -16.48
C PRO A 228 -13.08 -18.04 -17.46
N PHE A 229 -12.56 -17.04 -18.16
CA PHE A 229 -13.24 -16.25 -19.18
C PHE A 229 -12.52 -16.31 -20.52
N PRO A 230 -13.24 -16.12 -21.65
CA PRO A 230 -12.63 -16.08 -22.99
C PRO A 230 -11.65 -14.94 -23.16
N ASP A 231 -11.95 -13.78 -22.57
CA ASP A 231 -11.10 -12.60 -22.62
C ASP A 231 -11.25 -11.74 -21.37
N LEU A 232 -10.28 -10.85 -21.14
CA LEU A 232 -10.18 -10.02 -19.97
C LEU A 232 -11.29 -8.96 -19.89
N ALA A 233 -11.69 -8.40 -21.03
CA ALA A 233 -12.75 -7.38 -21.04
C ALA A 233 -14.07 -7.94 -20.51
N LEU A 234 -14.43 -9.15 -20.93
CA LEU A 234 -15.64 -9.81 -20.48
C LEU A 234 -15.59 -10.16 -18.98
N ALA A 235 -14.41 -10.63 -18.52
CA ALA A 235 -14.18 -10.90 -17.11
C ALA A 235 -14.42 -9.64 -16.27
N ILE A 236 -13.77 -8.53 -16.62
CA ILE A 236 -13.86 -7.28 -15.87
C ILE A 236 -15.25 -6.64 -15.99
N ASP A 237 -15.90 -6.67 -17.16
CA ASP A 237 -17.28 -6.15 -17.35
C ASP A 237 -18.34 -6.94 -16.53
N THR A 238 -17.97 -8.11 -16.03
CA THR A 238 -18.80 -8.90 -15.12
C THR A 238 -18.75 -8.39 -13.66
N VAL A 239 -17.65 -7.77 -13.24
CA VAL A 239 -17.41 -7.34 -11.84
C VAL A 239 -18.49 -6.37 -11.32
N PRO A 240 -18.89 -5.29 -12.01
CA PRO A 240 -19.97 -4.44 -11.54
C PRO A 240 -21.32 -5.16 -11.35
N LYS A 241 -21.56 -6.22 -12.13
CA LYS A 241 -22.77 -7.04 -12.00
C LYS A 241 -22.71 -7.92 -10.75
N ILE A 242 -21.51 -8.49 -10.45
CA ILE A 242 -21.26 -9.23 -9.20
C ILE A 242 -21.56 -8.34 -8.00
N ILE A 243 -20.97 -7.15 -7.94
CA ILE A 243 -21.18 -6.22 -6.82
C ILE A 243 -22.68 -5.83 -6.67
N LYS A 244 -23.39 -5.64 -7.78
CA LYS A 244 -24.82 -5.33 -7.78
C LYS A 244 -25.70 -6.52 -7.39
N SER A 245 -25.22 -7.76 -7.43
CA SER A 245 -25.97 -8.99 -7.12
C SER A 245 -26.35 -9.14 -5.64
N LYS A 246 -25.87 -8.23 -4.77
CA LYS A 246 -26.01 -8.26 -3.30
C LYS A 246 -25.18 -9.34 -2.61
N SER A 247 -24.31 -10.04 -3.35
CA SER A 247 -23.31 -10.97 -2.83
C SER A 247 -21.95 -10.34 -3.10
N ILE A 248 -21.43 -9.57 -2.13
CA ILE A 248 -20.16 -8.87 -2.28
C ILE A 248 -19.03 -9.79 -1.83
N PRO A 249 -18.18 -10.31 -2.75
CA PRO A 249 -17.02 -11.09 -2.39
C PRO A 249 -16.06 -10.31 -1.50
N THR A 250 -15.30 -11.04 -0.69
CA THR A 250 -14.23 -10.49 0.14
C THR A 250 -13.07 -9.94 -0.69
N ALA A 251 -12.81 -10.60 -1.83
CA ALA A 251 -11.85 -10.14 -2.83
C ALA A 251 -12.37 -10.45 -4.23
N ILE A 252 -12.02 -9.63 -5.21
CA ILE A 252 -12.28 -9.81 -6.64
C ILE A 252 -11.02 -9.42 -7.41
N GLU A 253 -10.23 -10.43 -7.78
CA GLU A 253 -8.99 -10.26 -8.51
C GLU A 253 -9.17 -10.62 -9.98
N PHE A 254 -8.56 -9.86 -10.89
CA PHE A 254 -8.42 -10.30 -12.27
C PHE A 254 -7.00 -10.77 -12.54
N MET A 255 -6.87 -11.74 -13.42
CA MET A 255 -5.59 -12.34 -13.81
C MET A 255 -5.61 -12.67 -15.28
N GLU A 256 -4.51 -12.39 -15.96
CA GLU A 256 -4.28 -12.84 -17.32
C GLU A 256 -3.51 -14.16 -17.32
N ARG A 257 -3.72 -14.98 -18.36
CA ARG A 257 -3.04 -16.27 -18.51
C ARG A 257 -1.53 -16.17 -18.38
N GLU A 258 -0.92 -15.13 -18.95
CA GLU A 258 0.53 -14.95 -18.91
C GLU A 258 1.06 -14.76 -17.49
N ALA A 259 0.31 -14.09 -16.63
CA ALA A 259 0.68 -13.95 -15.21
C ALA A 259 0.62 -15.30 -14.47
N ILE A 260 -0.42 -16.10 -14.75
CA ILE A 260 -0.56 -17.44 -14.18
C ILE A 260 0.58 -18.36 -14.62
N VAL A 261 0.89 -18.39 -15.92
CA VAL A 261 1.99 -19.22 -16.46
C VAL A 261 3.33 -18.81 -15.85
N GLY A 262 3.60 -17.49 -15.75
CA GLY A 262 4.81 -17.00 -15.09
C GLY A 262 4.91 -17.43 -13.62
N ALA A 263 3.80 -17.38 -12.87
CA ALA A 263 3.76 -17.85 -11.47
C ALA A 263 3.95 -19.39 -11.36
N GLU A 264 3.37 -20.17 -12.28
CA GLU A 264 3.60 -21.63 -12.34
C GLU A 264 5.08 -21.97 -12.51
N GLU A 265 5.75 -21.27 -13.43
CA GLU A 265 7.18 -21.46 -13.70
C GLU A 265 8.03 -21.05 -12.48
N PHE A 266 7.71 -19.91 -11.87
CA PHE A 266 8.42 -19.41 -10.70
C PHE A 266 8.27 -20.30 -9.46
N LEU A 267 7.05 -20.75 -9.18
CA LEU A 267 6.76 -21.58 -8.00
C LEU A 267 7.06 -23.08 -8.21
N GLY A 268 7.21 -23.53 -9.48
CA GLY A 268 7.29 -24.95 -9.81
C GLY A 268 6.02 -25.73 -9.51
N LYS A 269 4.86 -25.06 -9.46
CA LYS A 269 3.54 -25.64 -9.15
C LYS A 269 2.54 -25.27 -10.23
N LYS A 270 1.59 -26.21 -10.50
CA LYS A 270 0.52 -25.98 -11.45
C LYS A 270 -0.66 -25.26 -10.82
N PHE A 271 -1.21 -24.29 -11.54
CA PHE A 271 -2.48 -23.65 -11.22
C PHE A 271 -3.64 -24.59 -11.59
N PRO A 272 -4.80 -24.50 -10.92
CA PRO A 272 -5.94 -25.41 -11.20
C PRO A 272 -6.40 -25.41 -12.66
N ASP A 273 -6.35 -24.27 -13.33
CA ASP A 273 -6.57 -24.11 -14.76
C ASP A 273 -5.74 -22.92 -15.31
N ASN A 274 -5.13 -23.11 -16.49
CA ASN A 274 -4.43 -22.06 -17.24
C ASN A 274 -4.79 -22.08 -18.73
N SER A 275 -5.93 -22.70 -19.08
CA SER A 275 -6.36 -22.87 -20.49
C SER A 275 -7.04 -21.64 -21.06
N SER A 276 -7.60 -20.77 -20.23
CA SER A 276 -8.32 -19.56 -20.61
C SER A 276 -7.43 -18.33 -20.68
N ASN A 277 -7.83 -17.30 -21.44
CA ASN A 277 -7.05 -16.08 -21.58
C ASN A 277 -7.10 -15.17 -20.36
N ALA A 278 -8.21 -15.21 -19.61
CA ALA A 278 -8.43 -14.38 -18.44
C ALA A 278 -9.20 -15.11 -17.34
N TYR A 279 -9.05 -14.67 -16.12
CA TYR A 279 -9.69 -15.24 -14.94
C TYR A 279 -10.14 -14.16 -13.99
N LEU A 280 -11.26 -14.45 -13.30
CA LEU A 280 -11.57 -13.81 -12.01
C LEU A 280 -11.28 -14.80 -10.88
N LEU A 281 -10.62 -14.32 -9.84
CA LEU A 281 -10.44 -15.03 -8.58
C LEU A 281 -11.23 -14.29 -7.51
N LEU A 282 -12.27 -14.96 -6.99
CA LEU A 282 -13.16 -14.41 -5.98
C LEU A 282 -12.94 -15.12 -4.65
N LYS A 283 -13.08 -14.39 -3.56
CA LYS A 283 -13.09 -14.95 -2.20
C LYS A 283 -14.39 -14.53 -1.50
N PHE A 284 -14.99 -15.45 -0.80
CA PHE A 284 -16.12 -15.20 0.10
C PHE A 284 -15.73 -15.64 1.51
N ASP A 285 -16.09 -14.88 2.51
CA ASP A 285 -15.91 -15.21 3.91
C ASP A 285 -17.14 -14.87 4.73
N GLY A 286 -17.33 -15.58 5.82
CA GLY A 286 -18.49 -15.40 6.70
C GLY A 286 -18.54 -16.42 7.83
N ASN A 287 -19.66 -16.43 8.58
CA ASN A 287 -19.85 -17.26 9.77
C ASN A 287 -20.77 -18.47 9.53
N SER A 288 -21.50 -18.54 8.41
CA SER A 288 -22.39 -19.63 8.03
C SER A 288 -21.99 -20.20 6.68
N THR A 289 -21.81 -21.52 6.62
CA THR A 289 -21.52 -22.24 5.38
C THR A 289 -22.66 -22.06 4.37
N GLU A 290 -23.91 -22.19 4.83
CA GLU A 290 -25.08 -22.08 3.99
C GLU A 290 -25.26 -20.67 3.40
N GLU A 291 -24.87 -19.62 4.14
CA GLU A 291 -24.90 -18.25 3.62
C GLU A 291 -23.86 -18.03 2.55
N ILE A 292 -22.62 -18.48 2.80
CA ILE A 292 -21.51 -18.39 1.85
C ILE A 292 -21.85 -19.19 0.57
N GLU A 293 -22.37 -20.41 0.71
CA GLU A 293 -22.77 -21.25 -0.41
C GLU A 293 -23.83 -20.56 -1.28
N ARG A 294 -24.87 -20.01 -0.68
CA ARG A 294 -25.87 -19.24 -1.40
C ARG A 294 -25.30 -18.02 -2.12
N GLU A 295 -24.36 -17.32 -1.49
CA GLU A 295 -23.72 -16.15 -2.09
C GLU A 295 -22.86 -16.52 -3.29
N TYR A 296 -21.98 -17.52 -3.14
CA TYR A 296 -21.12 -17.89 -4.25
C TYR A 296 -21.88 -18.60 -5.39
N GLU A 297 -22.92 -19.38 -5.10
CA GLU A 297 -23.76 -19.99 -6.13
C GLU A 297 -24.46 -18.94 -6.99
N ASN A 298 -24.99 -17.89 -6.38
CA ASN A 298 -25.58 -16.76 -7.10
C ASN A 298 -24.56 -16.07 -8.01
N VAL A 299 -23.33 -15.85 -7.52
CA VAL A 299 -22.28 -15.24 -8.30
C VAL A 299 -21.75 -16.18 -9.39
N ALA A 300 -21.60 -17.47 -9.11
CA ALA A 300 -21.21 -18.47 -10.09
C ALA A 300 -22.20 -18.51 -11.27
N LYS A 301 -23.49 -18.58 -10.97
CA LYS A 301 -24.53 -18.54 -12.00
C LYS A 301 -24.47 -17.25 -12.83
N LEU A 302 -24.30 -16.10 -12.17
CA LEU A 302 -24.17 -14.81 -12.85
C LEU A 302 -22.95 -14.79 -13.79
N CYS A 303 -21.80 -15.31 -13.35
CA CYS A 303 -20.59 -15.36 -14.18
C CYS A 303 -20.78 -16.24 -15.42
N LEU A 304 -21.45 -17.41 -15.29
CA LEU A 304 -21.78 -18.28 -16.41
C LEU A 304 -22.76 -17.58 -17.38
N GLU A 305 -23.77 -16.86 -16.89
CA GLU A 305 -24.68 -16.05 -17.70
C GLU A 305 -23.94 -14.88 -18.41
N CYS A 306 -22.84 -14.41 -17.85
CA CYS A 306 -21.97 -13.38 -18.44
C CYS A 306 -20.91 -13.96 -19.40
N GLY A 307 -20.87 -15.27 -19.62
CA GLY A 307 -20.00 -15.91 -20.61
C GLY A 307 -18.73 -16.54 -20.04
N ALA A 308 -18.62 -16.75 -18.74
CA ALA A 308 -17.57 -17.58 -18.16
C ALA A 308 -17.70 -19.02 -18.68
N TYR A 309 -16.56 -19.70 -18.84
CA TYR A 309 -16.56 -21.09 -19.33
C TYR A 309 -16.93 -22.09 -18.23
N ASP A 310 -16.49 -21.83 -17.00
CA ASP A 310 -16.68 -22.69 -15.84
C ASP A 310 -16.54 -21.89 -14.54
N VAL A 311 -16.78 -22.56 -13.40
CA VAL A 311 -16.53 -22.03 -12.06
C VAL A 311 -15.88 -23.13 -11.23
N LEU A 312 -14.60 -22.99 -10.94
CA LEU A 312 -13.84 -23.90 -10.12
C LEU A 312 -13.89 -23.46 -8.66
N ILE A 313 -14.36 -24.36 -7.77
CA ILE A 313 -14.55 -24.05 -6.35
C ILE A 313 -13.36 -24.57 -5.54
N ALA A 314 -12.74 -23.69 -4.75
CA ALA A 314 -11.75 -24.03 -3.73
C ALA A 314 -12.43 -23.92 -2.35
N ASP A 315 -12.89 -25.06 -1.86
CA ASP A 315 -13.68 -25.21 -0.62
C ASP A 315 -12.88 -25.79 0.56
N THR A 316 -11.61 -26.12 0.35
CA THR A 316 -10.69 -26.57 1.38
C THR A 316 -9.59 -25.54 1.63
N ASP A 317 -9.06 -25.50 2.86
CA ASP A 317 -8.00 -24.55 3.22
C ASP A 317 -6.77 -24.74 2.32
N GLU A 318 -6.38 -25.98 2.00
CA GLU A 318 -5.25 -26.28 1.12
C GLU A 318 -5.43 -25.73 -0.29
N ARG A 319 -6.64 -25.89 -0.88
CA ARG A 319 -6.94 -25.36 -2.22
C ARG A 319 -6.98 -23.85 -2.21
N ASN A 320 -7.61 -23.24 -1.20
CA ASN A 320 -7.62 -21.80 -1.01
C ASN A 320 -6.20 -21.24 -0.91
N GLU A 321 -5.39 -21.79 -0.02
CA GLU A 321 -4.01 -21.35 0.18
C GLU A 321 -3.18 -21.48 -1.11
N SER A 322 -3.32 -22.59 -1.82
CA SER A 322 -2.59 -22.83 -3.07
C SER A 322 -2.90 -21.78 -4.13
N ILE A 323 -4.17 -21.42 -4.34
CA ILE A 323 -4.58 -20.43 -5.35
C ILE A 323 -4.11 -19.03 -4.96
N TRP A 324 -4.30 -18.63 -3.69
CA TRP A 324 -3.91 -17.30 -3.23
C TRP A 324 -2.39 -17.13 -3.13
N SER A 325 -1.66 -18.19 -2.78
CA SER A 325 -0.19 -18.20 -2.83
C SER A 325 0.31 -17.97 -4.27
N ALA A 326 -0.31 -18.63 -5.25
CA ALA A 326 0.04 -18.43 -6.66
C ALA A 326 -0.26 -17.00 -7.13
N ARG A 327 -1.43 -16.41 -6.73
CA ARG A 327 -1.76 -15.01 -7.00
C ARG A 327 -0.76 -14.05 -6.35
N GLY A 328 -0.36 -14.32 -5.11
CA GLY A 328 0.63 -13.52 -4.39
C GLY A 328 2.02 -13.53 -5.03
N ALA A 329 2.36 -14.56 -5.80
CA ALA A 329 3.67 -14.72 -6.43
C ALA A 329 3.82 -13.96 -7.78
N PHE A 330 2.77 -13.31 -8.31
CA PHE A 330 2.82 -12.68 -9.64
C PHE A 330 3.89 -11.61 -9.76
N LEU A 331 4.02 -10.73 -8.76
CA LEU A 331 5.04 -9.68 -8.76
C LEU A 331 6.45 -10.28 -8.81
N GLU A 332 6.72 -11.25 -7.94
CA GLU A 332 8.04 -11.91 -7.89
C GLU A 332 8.33 -12.73 -9.16
N ALA A 333 7.32 -13.34 -9.76
CA ALA A 333 7.46 -14.01 -11.05
C ALA A 333 7.78 -13.01 -12.18
N PHE A 334 7.20 -11.80 -12.16
CA PHE A 334 7.53 -10.75 -13.11
C PHE A 334 8.96 -10.24 -12.92
N LYS A 335 9.36 -9.94 -11.68
CA LYS A 335 10.75 -9.54 -11.32
C LYS A 335 11.77 -10.61 -11.73
N ALA A 336 11.44 -11.90 -11.54
CA ALA A 336 12.32 -12.99 -11.94
C ALA A 336 12.49 -13.13 -13.46
N SER A 337 11.50 -12.68 -14.26
CA SER A 337 11.52 -12.78 -15.71
C SER A 337 12.18 -11.59 -16.42
N SER A 338 12.16 -10.41 -15.79
CA SER A 338 12.67 -9.15 -16.37
C SER A 338 12.82 -8.09 -15.28
N GLU A 339 13.68 -7.09 -15.50
CA GLU A 339 13.56 -5.82 -14.78
C GLU A 339 12.21 -5.19 -15.14
N ILE A 340 11.48 -4.71 -14.15
CA ILE A 340 10.15 -4.13 -14.30
C ILE A 340 10.05 -2.84 -13.50
N ASP A 341 9.08 -2.01 -13.85
CA ASP A 341 8.63 -0.90 -13.00
C ASP A 341 7.10 -0.89 -12.95
N GLU A 342 6.51 -0.20 -11.99
CA GLU A 342 5.11 -0.32 -11.67
C GLU A 342 4.33 0.99 -11.82
N CYS A 343 3.24 0.92 -12.59
CA CYS A 343 2.19 1.92 -12.61
C CYS A 343 1.00 1.41 -11.77
N ASP A 344 0.94 1.81 -10.50
CA ASP A 344 -0.20 1.58 -9.60
C ASP A 344 -1.21 2.71 -9.78
N VAL A 345 -2.30 2.43 -10.44
CA VAL A 345 -3.40 3.39 -10.68
C VAL A 345 -4.72 2.87 -10.15
N VAL A 346 -5.63 3.77 -9.85
CA VAL A 346 -7.01 3.41 -9.57
C VAL A 346 -7.93 4.17 -10.50
N VAL A 347 -8.92 3.46 -11.07
CA VAL A 347 -9.95 4.04 -11.93
C VAL A 347 -11.33 3.65 -11.41
N PRO A 348 -12.42 4.38 -11.76
CA PRO A 348 -13.77 3.92 -11.50
C PRO A 348 -13.96 2.48 -12.00
N ARG A 349 -14.67 1.65 -11.24
CA ARG A 349 -14.84 0.21 -11.52
C ARG A 349 -15.32 -0.10 -12.94
N ASP A 350 -16.21 0.74 -13.49
CA ASP A 350 -16.71 0.61 -14.86
C ASP A 350 -15.69 1.02 -15.94
N LYS A 351 -14.52 1.53 -15.53
CA LYS A 351 -13.44 1.97 -16.40
C LYS A 351 -12.22 1.01 -16.41
N VAL A 352 -12.23 0.02 -15.55
CA VAL A 352 -11.11 -0.94 -15.44
C VAL A 352 -10.86 -1.65 -16.76
N ALA A 353 -11.89 -2.20 -17.41
CA ALA A 353 -11.75 -2.86 -18.72
C ALA A 353 -11.22 -1.93 -19.82
N GLU A 354 -11.65 -0.65 -19.82
CA GLU A 354 -11.18 0.35 -20.76
C GLU A 354 -9.70 0.66 -20.54
N PHE A 355 -9.28 0.82 -19.28
CA PHE A 355 -7.89 1.10 -18.95
C PHE A 355 -6.98 -0.07 -19.29
N VAL A 356 -7.35 -1.31 -18.96
CA VAL A 356 -6.53 -2.48 -19.27
C VAL A 356 -6.41 -2.70 -20.78
N ARG A 357 -7.49 -2.53 -21.54
CA ARG A 357 -7.37 -2.54 -23.02
C ARG A 357 -6.37 -1.50 -23.52
N PHE A 358 -6.46 -0.28 -22.98
CA PHE A 358 -5.52 0.78 -23.34
C PHE A 358 -4.05 0.39 -23.07
N THR A 359 -3.74 -0.27 -21.95
CA THR A 359 -2.36 -0.72 -21.67
C THR A 359 -1.87 -1.74 -22.69
N HIS A 360 -2.73 -2.59 -23.24
CA HIS A 360 -2.40 -3.49 -24.34
C HIS A 360 -2.21 -2.74 -25.67
N ASP A 361 -3.08 -1.79 -25.96
CA ASP A 361 -3.07 -1.04 -27.22
C ASP A 361 -1.83 -0.17 -27.38
N ILE A 362 -1.27 0.37 -26.29
CA ILE A 362 -0.06 1.21 -26.35
C ILE A 362 1.25 0.42 -26.49
N GLN A 363 1.26 -0.90 -26.25
CA GLN A 363 2.49 -1.70 -26.31
C GLN A 363 3.30 -1.52 -27.61
N PRO A 364 2.70 -1.59 -28.83
CA PRO A 364 3.43 -1.36 -30.06
C PRO A 364 3.98 0.07 -30.17
N GLU A 365 3.27 1.07 -29.63
CA GLU A 365 3.68 2.49 -29.67
C GLU A 365 4.86 2.77 -28.76
N VAL A 366 4.86 2.21 -27.55
CA VAL A 366 5.95 2.41 -26.58
C VAL A 366 7.09 1.42 -26.79
N GLY A 367 6.83 0.30 -27.49
CA GLY A 367 7.80 -0.76 -27.73
C GLY A 367 8.20 -1.51 -26.45
N LEU A 368 7.27 -1.65 -25.51
CA LEU A 368 7.42 -2.41 -24.26
C LEU A 368 6.36 -3.49 -24.18
N ARG A 369 6.70 -4.61 -23.59
CA ARG A 369 5.76 -5.61 -23.12
C ARG A 369 5.18 -5.13 -21.79
N ILE A 370 3.85 -5.08 -21.68
CA ILE A 370 3.15 -4.63 -20.48
C ILE A 370 2.23 -5.75 -20.00
N LYS A 371 2.37 -6.12 -18.74
CA LYS A 371 1.50 -7.08 -18.07
C LYS A 371 0.72 -6.41 -16.94
N SER A 372 -0.44 -6.96 -16.60
CA SER A 372 -1.25 -6.43 -15.52
C SER A 372 -1.94 -7.51 -14.72
N PHE A 373 -2.23 -7.20 -13.48
CA PHE A 373 -3.17 -7.87 -12.59
C PHE A 373 -3.71 -6.82 -11.61
N GLY A 374 -4.73 -7.15 -10.85
CA GLY A 374 -5.19 -6.18 -9.86
C GLY A 374 -6.53 -6.50 -9.23
N HIS A 375 -6.98 -5.53 -8.44
CA HIS A 375 -8.17 -5.61 -7.62
C HIS A 375 -9.38 -5.10 -8.43
N ALA A 376 -9.98 -5.99 -9.27
CA ALA A 376 -11.11 -5.59 -10.11
C ALA A 376 -12.31 -5.08 -9.30
N GLY A 377 -12.42 -5.51 -8.04
CA GLY A 377 -13.52 -5.14 -7.14
C GLY A 377 -13.51 -3.68 -6.68
N ASP A 378 -12.36 -3.01 -6.64
CA ASP A 378 -12.21 -1.62 -6.19
C ASP A 378 -11.60 -0.68 -7.24
N GLY A 379 -11.14 -1.23 -8.36
CA GLY A 379 -10.62 -0.45 -9.48
C GLY A 379 -9.12 -0.20 -9.44
N ASN A 380 -8.40 -0.80 -8.51
CA ASN A 380 -6.95 -0.66 -8.40
C ASN A 380 -6.23 -1.65 -9.34
N LEU A 381 -5.28 -1.14 -10.09
CA LEU A 381 -4.58 -1.82 -11.17
C LEU A 381 -3.07 -1.72 -10.98
N HIS A 382 -2.41 -2.87 -11.02
CA HIS A 382 -0.96 -2.98 -11.04
C HIS A 382 -0.51 -3.31 -12.47
N VAL A 383 0.16 -2.37 -13.11
CA VAL A 383 0.58 -2.47 -14.50
C VAL A 383 2.09 -2.40 -14.59
N TYR A 384 2.68 -3.43 -15.17
CA TYR A 384 4.12 -3.65 -15.18
C TYR A 384 4.69 -3.62 -16.60
N PRO A 385 5.30 -2.51 -17.04
CA PRO A 385 6.20 -2.53 -18.18
C PRO A 385 7.44 -3.40 -17.90
N HIS A 386 7.86 -4.18 -18.87
CA HIS A 386 9.03 -5.06 -18.81
C HIS A 386 10.16 -4.52 -19.67
N LYS A 387 11.38 -4.51 -19.13
CA LYS A 387 12.60 -4.08 -19.82
C LYS A 387 13.05 -5.09 -20.86
N ASP A 388 12.89 -6.37 -20.55
CA ASP A 388 13.40 -7.47 -21.38
C ASP A 388 14.89 -7.26 -21.78
N ASP A 389 15.25 -7.34 -23.06
CA ASP A 389 16.61 -7.20 -23.57
C ASP A 389 17.01 -5.74 -23.91
N LEU A 390 16.26 -4.74 -23.46
CA LEU A 390 16.55 -3.33 -23.76
C LEU A 390 17.76 -2.82 -22.95
N ASP A 391 18.55 -1.92 -23.55
CA ASP A 391 19.55 -1.16 -22.83
C ASP A 391 18.88 -0.13 -21.90
N ASP A 392 19.60 0.30 -20.85
CA ASP A 392 19.06 1.19 -19.80
C ASP A 392 18.51 2.50 -20.34
N LYS A 393 19.18 3.11 -21.34
CA LYS A 393 18.73 4.38 -21.91
C LYS A 393 17.41 4.21 -22.66
N THR A 394 17.33 3.21 -23.52
CA THR A 394 16.11 2.89 -24.29
C THR A 394 14.98 2.49 -23.34
N TRP A 395 15.30 1.71 -22.29
CA TRP A 395 14.35 1.34 -21.24
C TRP A 395 13.72 2.56 -20.59
N HIS A 396 14.54 3.48 -20.03
CA HIS A 396 14.01 4.66 -19.33
C HIS A 396 13.23 5.61 -20.25
N GLU A 397 13.68 5.79 -21.50
CA GLU A 397 12.94 6.61 -22.48
C GLU A 397 11.54 6.05 -22.78
N ARG A 398 11.45 4.72 -22.97
CA ARG A 398 10.18 4.05 -23.27
C ARG A 398 9.28 3.94 -22.03
N LEU A 399 9.86 3.66 -20.88
CA LEU A 399 9.16 3.60 -19.60
C LEU A 399 8.49 4.94 -19.27
N ASN A 400 9.23 6.04 -19.36
CA ASN A 400 8.67 7.37 -19.12
C ASN A 400 7.50 7.65 -20.08
N LYS A 401 7.65 7.32 -21.37
CA LYS A 401 6.56 7.47 -22.34
C LYS A 401 5.34 6.62 -21.98
N ALA A 402 5.55 5.38 -21.53
CA ALA A 402 4.47 4.49 -21.10
C ALA A 402 3.75 5.06 -19.87
N PHE A 403 4.49 5.55 -18.87
CA PHE A 403 3.92 6.18 -17.69
C PHE A 403 3.13 7.45 -18.02
N ASP A 404 3.68 8.34 -18.86
CA ASP A 404 2.97 9.54 -19.31
C ASP A 404 1.61 9.19 -19.94
N LEU A 405 1.58 8.18 -20.82
CA LEU A 405 0.34 7.73 -21.47
C LEU A 405 -0.63 7.09 -20.48
N MET A 406 -0.15 6.22 -19.59
CA MET A 406 -1.00 5.52 -18.61
C MET A 406 -1.59 6.48 -17.57
N PHE A 407 -0.79 7.40 -17.00
CA PHE A 407 -1.32 8.39 -16.06
C PHE A 407 -2.24 9.41 -16.74
N ALA A 408 -1.96 9.80 -17.99
CA ALA A 408 -2.88 10.63 -18.77
C ALA A 408 -4.22 9.92 -19.00
N LYS A 409 -4.20 8.62 -19.34
CA LYS A 409 -5.43 7.82 -19.52
C LYS A 409 -6.18 7.63 -18.22
N ALA A 410 -5.49 7.37 -17.11
CA ALA A 410 -6.14 7.28 -15.79
C ALA A 410 -6.88 8.57 -15.45
N ARG A 411 -6.25 9.74 -15.67
CA ARG A 411 -6.88 11.07 -15.48
C ARG A 411 -8.08 11.28 -16.40
N GLU A 412 -8.00 10.91 -17.68
CA GLU A 412 -9.12 10.96 -18.63
C GLU A 412 -10.31 10.16 -18.11
N LEU A 413 -10.05 9.02 -17.50
CA LEU A 413 -11.08 8.14 -16.93
C LEU A 413 -11.52 8.55 -15.50
N HIS A 414 -11.13 9.71 -15.02
CA HIS A 414 -11.41 10.20 -13.67
C HIS A 414 -10.81 9.33 -12.56
N GLY A 415 -9.69 8.68 -12.84
CA GLY A 415 -8.89 7.90 -11.89
C GLY A 415 -7.85 8.75 -11.15
N GLU A 416 -7.05 8.08 -10.32
CA GLU A 416 -5.97 8.67 -9.52
C GLU A 416 -4.63 7.98 -9.81
N VAL A 417 -3.54 8.70 -9.54
CA VAL A 417 -2.15 8.26 -9.84
C VAL A 417 -1.64 7.18 -8.88
N SER A 418 -2.36 6.87 -7.84
CA SER A 418 -2.05 5.77 -6.92
C SER A 418 -3.33 5.22 -6.30
N GLY A 419 -3.47 3.90 -6.32
CA GLY A 419 -4.52 3.18 -5.63
C GLY A 419 -4.17 2.93 -4.15
N GLU A 420 -2.95 2.46 -3.88
CA GLU A 420 -2.57 2.03 -2.54
C GLU A 420 -1.09 2.31 -2.17
N HIS A 421 -0.17 2.47 -3.14
CA HIS A 421 1.27 2.61 -2.86
C HIS A 421 1.67 4.00 -2.39
N GLY A 422 0.81 5.01 -2.53
CA GLY A 422 1.13 6.40 -2.28
C GLY A 422 1.79 7.09 -3.48
N VAL A 423 2.10 8.38 -3.31
CA VAL A 423 2.68 9.24 -4.34
C VAL A 423 4.20 9.34 -4.18
N GLY A 424 4.67 9.48 -2.94
CA GLY A 424 6.09 9.67 -2.64
C GLY A 424 6.72 10.82 -3.41
N TYR A 425 7.95 10.63 -3.86
CA TYR A 425 8.57 11.54 -4.83
C TYR A 425 8.39 11.07 -6.28
N ALA A 426 8.26 9.78 -6.50
CA ALA A 426 8.25 9.20 -7.83
C ALA A 426 7.03 9.60 -8.66
N LYS A 427 5.85 9.59 -8.05
CA LYS A 427 4.59 9.94 -8.71
C LYS A 427 4.20 11.42 -8.55
N SER A 428 5.02 12.22 -7.82
CA SER A 428 4.74 13.64 -7.55
C SER A 428 4.47 14.47 -8.83
N PRO A 429 5.25 14.36 -9.93
CA PRO A 429 4.95 15.11 -11.15
C PRO A 429 3.56 14.79 -11.71
N TYR A 430 3.18 13.53 -11.79
CA TYR A 430 1.89 13.08 -12.29
C TYR A 430 0.73 13.49 -11.38
N PHE A 431 0.97 13.46 -10.05
CA PHE A 431 -0.01 13.92 -9.08
C PHE A 431 -0.28 15.41 -9.22
N VAL A 432 0.77 16.24 -9.29
CA VAL A 432 0.63 17.70 -9.47
C VAL A 432 -0.08 18.01 -10.78
N GLU A 433 0.26 17.34 -11.88
CA GLU A 433 -0.41 17.51 -13.18
C GLU A 433 -1.88 17.11 -13.14
N SER A 434 -2.26 16.13 -12.32
CA SER A 434 -3.64 15.66 -12.20
C SER A 434 -4.55 16.61 -11.41
N LYS A 435 -3.98 17.57 -10.66
CA LYS A 435 -4.73 18.43 -9.74
C LYS A 435 -4.70 19.90 -10.19
N ASN A 436 -5.76 20.63 -9.88
CA ASN A 436 -5.74 22.07 -10.08
C ASN A 436 -4.91 22.81 -9.01
N GLU A 437 -4.48 24.02 -9.32
CA GLU A 437 -3.65 24.84 -8.44
C GLU A 437 -4.30 25.08 -7.06
N THR A 438 -5.61 25.26 -7.01
CA THR A 438 -6.34 25.45 -5.74
C THR A 438 -6.20 24.25 -4.82
N TYR A 439 -6.29 23.03 -5.36
CA TYR A 439 -6.12 21.80 -4.59
C TYR A 439 -4.68 21.68 -4.04
N ILE A 440 -3.68 21.91 -4.88
CA ILE A 440 -2.27 21.87 -4.47
C ILE A 440 -1.97 22.93 -3.40
N ASN A 441 -2.50 24.14 -3.55
CA ASN A 441 -2.32 25.21 -2.57
C ASN A 441 -2.99 24.87 -1.22
N LEU A 442 -4.13 24.15 -1.24
CA LEU A 442 -4.77 23.67 -0.01
C LEU A 442 -3.89 22.63 0.70
N LEU A 443 -3.32 21.67 -0.03
CA LEU A 443 -2.38 20.69 0.55
C LEU A 443 -1.16 21.36 1.18
N LYS A 444 -0.57 22.34 0.47
CA LYS A 444 0.55 23.15 0.99
C LYS A 444 0.15 23.94 2.25
N GLY A 445 -1.07 24.45 2.28
CA GLY A 445 -1.62 25.12 3.46
C GLY A 445 -1.77 24.17 4.66
N ILE A 446 -2.27 22.97 4.45
CA ILE A 446 -2.36 21.93 5.48
C ILE A 446 -0.96 21.57 5.98
N LYS A 447 -0.02 21.27 5.08
CA LYS A 447 1.38 20.99 5.44
C LYS A 447 1.97 22.11 6.27
N SER A 448 1.79 23.36 5.86
CA SER A 448 2.31 24.55 6.58
C SER A 448 1.69 24.73 7.97
N ALA A 449 0.43 24.31 8.18
CA ALA A 449 -0.21 24.35 9.48
C ALA A 449 0.41 23.35 10.46
N PHE A 450 0.84 22.18 9.99
CA PHE A 450 1.52 21.17 10.79
C PHE A 450 3.04 21.42 10.89
N ASP A 451 3.66 21.80 9.79
CA ASP A 451 5.11 21.90 9.63
C ASP A 451 5.52 23.20 8.87
N PRO A 452 5.46 24.36 9.53
CA PRO A 452 5.77 25.63 8.88
C PRO A 452 7.22 25.75 8.40
N LYS A 453 8.14 24.91 8.92
CA LYS A 453 9.54 24.85 8.47
C LYS A 453 9.79 23.82 7.38
N ASN A 454 8.79 22.98 7.09
CA ASN A 454 8.87 21.88 6.11
C ASN A 454 10.05 20.91 6.35
N ILE A 455 10.34 20.61 7.63
CA ILE A 455 11.44 19.72 7.99
C ILE A 455 11.04 18.23 7.94
N LEU A 456 9.76 17.92 8.13
CA LEU A 456 9.28 16.52 8.19
C LEU A 456 9.01 15.98 6.79
N ASN A 457 9.74 14.96 6.42
CA ASN A 457 9.68 14.24 5.14
C ASN A 457 9.56 15.17 3.91
N PRO A 458 10.45 16.18 3.77
CA PRO A 458 10.35 17.14 2.66
C PRO A 458 10.61 16.48 1.31
N GLY A 459 10.07 17.08 0.24
CA GLY A 459 10.31 16.62 -1.12
C GLY A 459 9.36 15.53 -1.60
N LYS A 460 8.25 15.32 -0.92
CA LYS A 460 7.23 14.31 -1.27
C LYS A 460 5.93 14.97 -1.72
N LEU A 461 5.07 14.18 -2.36
CA LEU A 461 3.69 14.46 -2.73
C LEU A 461 3.49 15.56 -3.79
N TYR A 462 4.01 16.74 -3.64
CA TYR A 462 3.73 17.89 -4.52
C TYR A 462 4.93 18.84 -4.67
N ASN A 463 6.10 18.32 -4.84
CA ASN A 463 7.31 19.12 -5.10
C ASN A 463 7.58 19.33 -6.58
#